data_c1aa952add4fc634cd24c08142e9692f
#
_entry.id   c1aa952add4fc634cd24c08142e9692f
#
_cell.length_a   1.000
_cell.length_b   1.000
_cell.length_c   1.000
_cell.angle_alpha   90.00
_cell.angle_beta   90.00
_cell.angle_gamma   90.00
#
_symmetry.space_group_name_H-M   'P 1'
#
loop_
_entity.id
_entity.type
_entity.pdbx_description
1 polymer ?
#
loop_
_entity_poly.entity_id
_entity_poly.type
_entity_poly.pdbx_seq_one_letter_code
_entity_poly.pdbx_strand_id
1 'polypeptide(L)'
;MSTMTLDLIQTYGLQHYDAYHRRKDLDYNVLCSKLNSGVDSEKLLDEHIGTLPRQVFMLGALYTPLEFTHSVCTDDEYTALTSFTHHPYGQRFPLEVPDNYFHDTFLNVPLDTMMNCIVKSLRAGHPVCWEGDITESGFMFSHGFAVLQNEDKPVTAERRQASFEAHRTTDDHVMEIVGLAHDQHGRRFFLCKNSWGTANRYHGFMFLSENYVRMKTIAVVLRDIYSSPKCLF
;
A
#
# COMPACT_ATOMS: atom_id res chain seq x y z
N MET A 1 -1.58 -5.38 6.77
CA MET A 1 -0.60 -4.23 6.69
C MET A 1 0.32 -4.41 5.49
N SER A 2 0.65 -3.32 4.83
CA SER A 2 1.56 -3.30 3.67
C SER A 2 3.00 -3.74 3.99
N THR A 3 3.47 -3.52 5.21
CA THR A 3 4.77 -4.00 5.73
C THR A 3 4.89 -5.53 5.70
N MET A 4 3.85 -6.26 6.06
CA MET A 4 3.81 -7.72 5.96
C MET A 4 4.15 -8.23 4.54
N THR A 5 3.75 -7.50 3.51
CA THR A 5 4.08 -7.86 2.12
C THR A 5 5.59 -7.75 1.85
N LEU A 6 6.28 -6.76 2.43
CA LEU A 6 7.73 -6.64 2.32
C LEU A 6 8.43 -7.82 3.01
N ASP A 7 7.99 -8.20 4.19
CA ASP A 7 8.56 -9.34 4.93
C ASP A 7 8.36 -10.66 4.17
N LEU A 8 7.19 -10.85 3.56
CA LEU A 8 6.93 -12.01 2.69
C LEU A 8 7.84 -12.01 1.46
N ILE A 9 8.06 -10.86 0.82
CA ILE A 9 8.96 -10.73 -0.33
C ILE A 9 10.41 -11.03 0.08
N GLN A 10 10.87 -10.53 1.22
CA GLN A 10 12.21 -10.81 1.74
C GLN A 10 12.40 -12.27 2.14
N THR A 11 11.35 -12.91 2.68
CA THR A 11 11.41 -14.30 3.15
C THR A 11 11.28 -15.32 2.02
N TYR A 12 10.36 -15.09 1.09
CA TYR A 12 9.99 -16.07 0.06
C TYR A 12 10.40 -15.67 -1.35
N GLY A 13 10.72 -14.40 -1.56
CA GLY A 13 11.10 -13.83 -2.85
C GLY A 13 9.92 -13.48 -3.76
N LEU A 14 10.26 -13.11 -4.98
CA LEU A 14 9.34 -12.71 -6.04
C LEU A 14 9.46 -13.63 -7.26
N GLN A 15 8.34 -13.88 -7.91
CA GLN A 15 8.28 -14.51 -9.22
C GLN A 15 7.14 -13.90 -10.03
N HIS A 16 7.17 -14.04 -11.35
CA HIS A 16 6.06 -13.53 -12.15
C HIS A 16 4.81 -14.41 -11.98
N TYR A 17 3.64 -13.79 -12.05
CA TYR A 17 2.35 -14.42 -11.78
C TYR A 17 2.13 -15.72 -12.58
N ASP A 18 2.40 -15.72 -13.88
CA ASP A 18 2.15 -16.86 -14.75
C ASP A 18 3.08 -18.07 -14.48
N ALA A 19 4.14 -17.92 -13.68
CA ALA A 19 5.02 -19.01 -13.32
C ALA A 19 4.40 -19.99 -12.32
N TYR A 20 3.45 -19.52 -11.51
CA TYR A 20 2.87 -20.28 -10.41
C TYR A 20 1.38 -20.56 -10.62
N HIS A 21 0.62 -19.60 -11.15
CA HIS A 21 -0.82 -19.74 -11.35
C HIS A 21 -1.17 -20.58 -12.58
N ARG A 22 -1.60 -21.84 -12.35
CA ARG A 22 -2.09 -22.72 -13.42
C ARG A 22 -3.55 -22.46 -13.81
N ARG A 23 -4.35 -21.86 -12.92
CA ARG A 23 -5.78 -21.61 -13.12
C ARG A 23 -6.07 -20.12 -13.13
N LYS A 24 -6.62 -19.62 -14.21
CA LYS A 24 -7.02 -18.20 -14.37
C LYS A 24 -8.39 -17.87 -13.73
N ASP A 25 -9.15 -18.89 -13.35
CA ASP A 25 -10.52 -18.81 -12.83
C ASP A 25 -10.62 -19.13 -11.33
N LEU A 26 -9.52 -19.00 -10.59
CA LEU A 26 -9.48 -19.31 -9.18
C LEU A 26 -10.24 -18.25 -8.36
N ASP A 27 -11.26 -18.70 -7.62
CA ASP A 27 -11.93 -17.87 -6.62
C ASP A 27 -11.21 -17.99 -5.28
N TYR A 28 -10.46 -16.93 -4.94
CA TYR A 28 -9.68 -16.87 -3.70
C TYR A 28 -10.54 -16.86 -2.44
N ASN A 29 -11.78 -16.34 -2.48
CA ASN A 29 -12.67 -16.36 -1.32
C ASN A 29 -13.08 -17.79 -0.99
N VAL A 30 -13.37 -18.61 -2.02
CA VAL A 30 -13.66 -20.02 -1.86
C VAL A 30 -12.44 -20.76 -1.34
N LEU A 31 -11.25 -20.48 -1.88
CA LEU A 31 -10.01 -21.11 -1.42
C LEU A 31 -9.71 -20.76 0.05
N CYS A 32 -9.79 -19.50 0.43
CA CYS A 32 -9.59 -19.04 1.81
C CYS A 32 -10.61 -19.68 2.78
N SER A 33 -11.87 -19.79 2.37
CA SER A 33 -12.90 -20.46 3.17
C SER A 33 -12.57 -21.93 3.43
N LYS A 34 -12.04 -22.64 2.42
CA LYS A 34 -11.59 -24.03 2.56
C LYS A 34 -10.37 -24.14 3.48
N LEU A 35 -9.39 -23.25 3.37
CA LEU A 35 -8.21 -23.22 4.24
C LEU A 35 -8.59 -23.06 5.71
N ASN A 36 -9.56 -22.21 6.00
CA ASN A 36 -10.08 -21.98 7.36
C ASN A 36 -10.87 -23.18 7.93
N SER A 37 -11.21 -24.18 7.14
CA SER A 37 -11.97 -25.35 7.59
C SER A 37 -11.14 -26.51 8.17
N GLY A 38 -9.81 -26.31 8.38
CA GLY A 38 -8.91 -27.29 9.02
C GLY A 38 -8.43 -28.41 8.09
N VAL A 39 -8.47 -28.19 6.78
CA VAL A 39 -7.90 -29.10 5.77
C VAL A 39 -6.38 -28.93 5.72
N ASP A 40 -5.65 -29.95 5.27
CA ASP A 40 -4.22 -29.85 4.94
C ASP A 40 -3.98 -28.70 3.95
N SER A 41 -3.45 -27.60 4.46
CA SER A 41 -3.32 -26.33 3.73
C SER A 41 -2.36 -26.47 2.54
N GLU A 42 -1.24 -27.19 2.71
CA GLU A 42 -0.23 -27.36 1.66
C GLU A 42 -0.81 -28.16 0.49
N LYS A 43 -1.44 -29.29 0.76
CA LYS A 43 -2.08 -30.11 -0.25
C LYS A 43 -3.20 -29.36 -0.99
N LEU A 44 -4.02 -28.60 -0.25
CA LEU A 44 -5.09 -27.81 -0.84
C LEU A 44 -4.56 -26.72 -1.77
N LEU A 45 -3.49 -26.04 -1.37
CA LEU A 45 -2.84 -25.01 -2.18
C LEU A 45 -2.23 -25.62 -3.45
N ASP A 46 -1.50 -26.73 -3.33
CA ASP A 46 -0.90 -27.44 -4.48
C ASP A 46 -1.96 -27.90 -5.50
N GLU A 47 -3.11 -28.38 -5.02
CA GLU A 47 -4.22 -28.81 -5.88
C GLU A 47 -4.89 -27.64 -6.61
N HIS A 48 -5.03 -26.48 -5.97
CA HIS A 48 -5.79 -25.34 -6.52
C HIS A 48 -4.90 -24.33 -7.25
N ILE A 49 -3.72 -24.00 -6.71
CA ILE A 49 -2.80 -23.02 -7.29
C ILE A 49 -1.71 -23.72 -8.13
N GLY A 50 -1.28 -24.89 -7.69
CA GLY A 50 -0.17 -25.66 -8.26
C GLY A 50 1.04 -25.67 -7.35
N THR A 51 1.96 -26.60 -7.61
CA THR A 51 3.20 -26.72 -6.85
C THR A 51 4.11 -25.52 -7.10
N LEU A 52 4.61 -24.91 -6.02
CA LEU A 52 5.50 -23.76 -6.09
C LEU A 52 6.80 -24.11 -6.84
N PRO A 53 7.14 -23.44 -7.95
CA PRO A 53 8.35 -23.73 -8.68
C PRO A 53 9.59 -23.29 -7.89
N ARG A 54 10.61 -24.15 -7.87
CA ARG A 54 11.89 -23.83 -7.21
C ARG A 54 12.69 -22.77 -7.96
N GLN A 55 12.58 -22.78 -9.27
CA GLN A 55 13.28 -21.83 -10.15
C GLN A 55 12.34 -21.41 -11.28
N VAL A 56 12.47 -20.16 -11.71
CA VAL A 56 11.67 -19.55 -12.78
C VAL A 56 12.58 -18.78 -13.73
N PHE A 57 12.30 -18.90 -15.02
CA PHE A 57 13.01 -18.11 -16.03
C PHE A 57 12.40 -16.69 -16.07
N MET A 58 13.18 -15.70 -15.71
CA MET A 58 12.77 -14.28 -15.66
C MET A 58 13.90 -13.40 -16.22
N LEU A 59 13.54 -12.39 -16.99
CA LEU A 59 14.47 -11.39 -17.55
C LEU A 59 15.72 -11.97 -18.22
N GLY A 60 15.57 -13.14 -18.88
CA GLY A 60 16.66 -13.76 -19.64
C GLY A 60 17.55 -14.72 -18.84
N ALA A 61 17.24 -14.99 -17.57
CA ALA A 61 18.00 -15.92 -16.73
C ALA A 61 17.08 -16.79 -15.84
N LEU A 62 17.64 -17.87 -15.32
CA LEU A 62 16.97 -18.75 -14.39
C LEU A 62 17.30 -18.31 -12.96
N TYR A 63 16.27 -18.03 -12.17
CA TYR A 63 16.37 -17.57 -10.78
C TYR A 63 15.55 -18.44 -9.85
N THR A 64 16.00 -18.61 -8.61
CA THR A 64 15.08 -18.82 -7.50
C THR A 64 14.31 -17.53 -7.21
N PRO A 65 13.12 -17.57 -6.57
CA PRO A 65 12.39 -16.36 -6.21
C PRO A 65 13.22 -15.35 -5.38
N LEU A 66 14.03 -15.85 -4.45
CA LEU A 66 14.92 -15.01 -3.62
C LEU A 66 16.06 -14.37 -4.43
N GLU A 67 16.75 -15.15 -5.29
CA GLU A 67 17.78 -14.59 -6.17
C GLU A 67 17.21 -13.49 -7.07
N PHE A 68 16.00 -13.67 -7.59
CA PHE A 68 15.36 -12.63 -8.38
C PHE A 68 15.08 -11.37 -7.54
N THR A 69 14.51 -11.54 -6.34
CA THR A 69 14.28 -10.42 -5.43
C THR A 69 15.55 -9.62 -5.17
N HIS A 70 16.61 -10.28 -4.74
CA HIS A 70 17.90 -9.63 -4.46
C HIS A 70 18.56 -9.01 -5.71
N SER A 71 18.19 -9.44 -6.92
CA SER A 71 18.69 -8.84 -8.15
C SER A 71 17.99 -7.52 -8.51
N VAL A 72 16.80 -7.26 -7.98
CA VAL A 72 15.96 -6.10 -8.34
C VAL A 72 15.66 -5.19 -7.15
N CYS A 73 15.87 -5.65 -5.92
CA CYS A 73 15.55 -4.93 -4.69
C CYS A 73 16.56 -5.23 -3.60
N THR A 74 16.96 -4.24 -2.81
CA THR A 74 17.76 -4.42 -1.59
C THR A 74 16.85 -4.51 -0.37
N ASP A 75 17.33 -5.14 0.72
CA ASP A 75 16.52 -5.39 1.92
C ASP A 75 16.05 -4.10 2.60
N ASP A 76 16.81 -3.01 2.47
CA ASP A 76 16.55 -1.70 3.07
C ASP A 76 16.03 -0.66 2.05
N GLU A 77 15.61 -1.09 0.87
CA GLU A 77 15.18 -0.19 -0.19
C GLU A 77 13.88 0.56 0.12
N TYR A 78 13.04 0.02 0.99
CA TYR A 78 11.74 0.59 1.31
C TYR A 78 11.62 0.96 2.78
N THR A 79 10.87 2.02 3.05
CA THR A 79 10.54 2.46 4.41
C THR A 79 9.04 2.67 4.56
N ALA A 80 8.53 2.34 5.74
CA ALA A 80 7.14 2.55 6.13
C ALA A 80 7.03 3.81 6.99
N LEU A 81 6.19 4.75 6.56
CA LEU A 81 5.92 6.02 7.25
C LEU A 81 4.48 6.08 7.72
N THR A 82 4.28 6.75 8.84
CA THR A 82 2.97 7.19 9.33
C THR A 82 3.04 8.62 9.86
N SER A 83 1.89 9.22 10.21
CA SER A 83 1.85 10.58 10.73
C SER A 83 0.74 10.74 11.75
N PHE A 84 1.08 10.59 13.03
CA PHE A 84 0.16 10.76 14.16
C PHE A 84 0.81 11.54 15.30
N THR A 85 0.01 12.32 16.05
CA THR A 85 0.51 13.21 17.09
C THR A 85 0.62 12.57 18.47
N HIS A 86 0.06 11.39 18.69
CA HIS A 86 0.11 10.67 19.97
C HIS A 86 1.45 9.98 20.23
N HIS A 87 2.34 9.92 19.24
CA HIS A 87 3.72 9.48 19.37
C HIS A 87 4.70 10.55 18.90
N PRO A 88 5.93 10.61 19.44
CA PRO A 88 6.94 11.56 18.99
C PRO A 88 7.30 11.38 17.52
N TYR A 89 7.47 12.48 16.79
CA TYR A 89 8.01 12.43 15.43
C TYR A 89 9.50 12.04 15.43
N GLY A 90 9.93 11.39 14.37
CA GLY A 90 11.29 10.88 14.21
C GLY A 90 11.55 9.55 14.89
N GLN A 91 10.55 8.93 15.50
CA GLN A 91 10.64 7.62 16.15
C GLN A 91 9.78 6.59 15.42
N ARG A 92 10.18 5.31 15.51
CA ARG A 92 9.38 4.19 15.08
C ARG A 92 8.53 3.69 16.23
N PHE A 93 7.28 3.34 15.93
CA PHE A 93 6.38 2.70 16.90
C PHE A 93 5.49 1.68 16.18
N PRO A 94 5.02 0.63 16.88
CA PRO A 94 4.03 -0.28 16.34
C PRO A 94 2.70 0.46 16.19
N LEU A 95 2.18 0.51 14.97
CA LEU A 95 0.92 1.19 14.70
C LEU A 95 -0.25 0.45 15.33
N GLU A 96 -1.06 1.16 16.13
CA GLU A 96 -2.16 0.60 16.93
C GLU A 96 -3.44 0.46 16.07
N VAL A 97 -3.38 -0.42 15.09
CA VAL A 97 -4.52 -0.78 14.24
C VAL A 97 -4.74 -2.29 14.25
N PRO A 98 -5.99 -2.76 14.07
CA PRO A 98 -6.34 -4.18 14.21
C PRO A 98 -5.52 -5.10 13.30
N ASP A 99 -5.19 -4.66 12.08
CA ASP A 99 -4.49 -5.47 11.08
C ASP A 99 -2.98 -5.57 11.31
N ASN A 100 -2.44 -4.84 12.28
CA ASN A 100 -1.01 -4.92 12.61
C ASN A 100 -0.70 -6.09 13.56
N TYR A 101 -1.00 -7.31 13.13
CA TYR A 101 -0.82 -8.55 13.93
C TYR A 101 0.62 -8.83 14.34
N PHE A 102 1.60 -8.39 13.54
CA PHE A 102 3.03 -8.63 13.77
C PHE A 102 3.69 -7.49 14.53
N HIS A 103 2.92 -6.48 14.94
CA HIS A 103 3.44 -5.27 15.60
C HIS A 103 4.55 -4.57 14.80
N ASP A 104 4.38 -4.54 13.49
CA ASP A 104 5.28 -3.84 12.58
C ASP A 104 5.40 -2.38 12.95
N THR A 105 6.61 -1.84 12.84
CA THR A 105 6.91 -0.47 13.24
C THR A 105 6.97 0.48 12.05
N PHE A 106 6.39 1.66 12.23
CA PHE A 106 6.33 2.73 11.25
C PHE A 106 7.10 3.95 11.75
N LEU A 107 7.88 4.59 10.89
CA LEU A 107 8.52 5.86 11.22
C LEU A 107 7.47 6.96 11.24
N ASN A 108 7.28 7.57 12.42
CA ASN A 108 6.34 8.67 12.59
C ASN A 108 6.98 9.98 12.11
N VAL A 109 6.34 10.66 11.18
CA VAL A 109 6.82 11.93 10.62
C VAL A 109 5.71 12.98 10.65
N PRO A 110 6.04 14.30 10.65
CA PRO A 110 5.03 15.33 10.48
C PRO A 110 4.21 15.13 9.19
N LEU A 111 2.92 15.49 9.23
CA LEU A 111 2.00 15.28 8.10
C LEU A 111 2.53 15.86 6.77
N ASP A 112 3.04 17.07 6.80
CA ASP A 112 3.61 17.70 5.61
C ASP A 112 4.87 16.99 5.12
N THR A 113 5.67 16.42 6.02
CA THR A 113 6.83 15.60 5.66
C THR A 113 6.35 14.34 4.93
N MET A 114 5.37 13.60 5.47
CA MET A 114 4.81 12.42 4.81
C MET A 114 4.29 12.76 3.40
N MET A 115 3.52 13.82 3.26
CA MET A 115 3.00 14.27 1.95
C MET A 115 4.10 14.64 0.97
N ASN A 116 5.14 15.32 1.45
CA ASN A 116 6.31 15.67 0.63
C ASN A 116 7.09 14.42 0.20
N CYS A 117 7.18 13.40 1.07
CA CYS A 117 7.80 12.12 0.74
C CYS A 117 7.06 11.42 -0.41
N ILE A 118 5.73 11.35 -0.33
CA ILE A 118 4.90 10.79 -1.41
C ILE A 118 5.18 11.54 -2.72
N VAL A 119 5.10 12.87 -2.72
CA VAL A 119 5.31 13.68 -3.93
C VAL A 119 6.72 13.51 -4.50
N LYS A 120 7.75 13.47 -3.66
CA LYS A 120 9.13 13.28 -4.11
C LYS A 120 9.34 11.89 -4.71
N SER A 121 8.80 10.83 -4.07
CA SER A 121 8.85 9.46 -4.59
C SER A 121 8.26 9.39 -6.00
N LEU A 122 7.05 9.91 -6.18
CA LEU A 122 6.37 9.93 -7.47
C LEU A 122 7.13 10.73 -8.55
N ARG A 123 7.72 11.88 -8.18
CA ARG A 123 8.53 12.69 -9.10
C ARG A 123 9.84 12.00 -9.50
N ALA A 124 10.36 11.12 -8.64
CA ALA A 124 11.52 10.28 -8.93
C ALA A 124 11.15 9.02 -9.75
N GLY A 125 9.87 8.84 -10.10
CA GLY A 125 9.41 7.69 -10.88
C GLY A 125 9.10 6.45 -10.03
N HIS A 126 9.03 6.59 -8.70
CA HIS A 126 8.74 5.48 -7.80
C HIS A 126 7.30 5.58 -7.26
N PRO A 127 6.47 4.56 -7.48
CA PRO A 127 5.14 4.51 -6.89
C PRO A 127 5.20 4.37 -5.36
N VAL A 128 4.05 4.60 -4.72
CA VAL A 128 3.91 4.56 -3.26
C VAL A 128 2.77 3.62 -2.91
N CYS A 129 3.05 2.60 -2.10
CA CYS A 129 2.01 1.79 -1.49
C CYS A 129 1.30 2.65 -0.43
N TRP A 130 0.01 2.86 -0.61
CA TRP A 130 -0.85 3.64 0.26
C TRP A 130 -1.81 2.72 1.00
N GLU A 131 -1.86 2.87 2.31
CA GLU A 131 -2.78 2.17 3.19
C GLU A 131 -3.65 3.19 3.92
N GLY A 132 -4.96 3.00 3.90
CA GLY A 132 -5.87 3.96 4.51
C GLY A 132 -7.33 3.59 4.41
N ASP A 133 -8.16 4.54 4.78
CA ASP A 133 -9.61 4.41 4.91
C ASP A 133 -10.31 4.78 3.60
N ILE A 134 -11.20 3.90 3.15
CA ILE A 134 -12.07 4.10 1.99
C ILE A 134 -13.56 4.07 2.33
N THR A 135 -13.92 4.08 3.62
CA THR A 135 -15.32 4.05 4.07
C THR A 135 -16.01 5.41 3.96
N GLU A 136 -15.27 6.46 3.62
CA GLU A 136 -15.82 7.80 3.39
C GLU A 136 -16.82 7.81 2.22
N SER A 137 -17.96 8.47 2.38
CA SER A 137 -18.98 8.57 1.33
C SER A 137 -18.48 9.24 0.04
N GLY A 138 -17.41 10.03 0.15
CA GLY A 138 -16.73 10.65 -1.00
C GLY A 138 -15.76 9.74 -1.72
N PHE A 139 -15.56 8.48 -1.29
CA PHE A 139 -14.81 7.47 -2.04
C PHE A 139 -15.73 6.82 -3.08
N MET A 140 -15.61 7.25 -4.31
CA MET A 140 -16.52 6.85 -5.39
C MET A 140 -15.75 6.14 -6.52
N PHE A 141 -15.44 4.86 -6.33
CA PHE A 141 -14.66 4.07 -7.29
C PHE A 141 -15.28 4.05 -8.70
N SER A 142 -16.62 3.90 -8.82
CA SER A 142 -17.31 3.89 -10.11
C SER A 142 -17.12 5.20 -10.89
N HIS A 143 -17.03 6.33 -10.18
CA HIS A 143 -16.77 7.65 -10.77
C HIS A 143 -15.27 7.94 -10.94
N GLY A 144 -14.40 7.14 -10.27
CA GLY A 144 -12.95 7.22 -10.36
C GLY A 144 -12.33 8.36 -9.56
N PHE A 145 -12.95 8.79 -8.47
CA PHE A 145 -12.34 9.77 -7.56
C PHE A 145 -12.77 9.60 -6.11
N ALA A 146 -11.95 10.16 -5.21
CA ALA A 146 -12.23 10.25 -3.80
C ALA A 146 -11.92 11.66 -3.29
N VAL A 147 -12.89 12.27 -2.58
CA VAL A 147 -12.80 13.59 -1.97
C VAL A 147 -13.44 13.57 -0.59
N LEU A 148 -13.04 14.46 0.30
CA LEU A 148 -13.71 14.60 1.59
C LEU A 148 -15.03 15.35 1.43
N GLN A 149 -16.01 15.09 2.29
CA GLN A 149 -17.27 15.90 2.32
C GLN A 149 -17.00 17.38 2.58
N ASN A 150 -15.96 17.71 3.33
CA ASN A 150 -15.53 19.09 3.64
C ASN A 150 -14.16 19.37 2.99
N GLU A 151 -14.07 19.21 1.69
CA GLU A 151 -12.82 19.35 0.91
C GLU A 151 -12.20 20.75 1.00
N ASP A 152 -13.00 21.78 1.28
CA ASP A 152 -12.57 23.16 1.49
C ASP A 152 -11.87 23.41 2.82
N LYS A 153 -12.02 22.51 3.80
CA LYS A 153 -11.40 22.65 5.11
C LYS A 153 -10.01 22.04 5.13
N PRO A 154 -8.97 22.79 5.57
CA PRO A 154 -7.62 22.27 5.64
C PRO A 154 -7.54 21.06 6.58
N VAL A 155 -6.73 20.07 6.20
CA VAL A 155 -6.44 18.90 7.02
C VAL A 155 -5.16 19.19 7.81
N THR A 156 -5.33 19.42 9.11
CA THR A 156 -4.21 19.57 10.06
C THR A 156 -3.86 18.25 10.72
N ALA A 157 -2.69 18.17 11.36
CA ALA A 157 -2.26 16.98 12.12
C ALA A 157 -3.25 16.65 13.27
N GLU A 158 -3.76 17.67 13.96
CA GLU A 158 -4.73 17.51 15.05
C GLU A 158 -6.07 16.99 14.57
N ARG A 159 -6.57 17.53 13.43
CA ARG A 159 -7.83 17.07 12.84
C ARG A 159 -7.72 15.63 12.37
N ARG A 160 -6.58 15.26 11.78
CA ARG A 160 -6.27 13.88 11.38
C ARG A 160 -6.21 12.96 12.60
N GLN A 161 -5.49 13.35 13.67
CA GLN A 161 -5.41 12.60 14.93
C GLN A 161 -6.79 12.35 15.53
N ALA A 162 -7.60 13.39 15.65
CA ALA A 162 -8.96 13.28 16.19
C ALA A 162 -9.87 12.36 15.33
N SER A 163 -9.62 12.27 14.01
CA SER A 163 -10.35 11.35 13.14
C SER A 163 -9.94 9.89 13.38
N PHE A 164 -8.65 9.64 13.58
CA PHE A 164 -8.11 8.32 13.90
C PHE A 164 -8.59 7.83 15.27
N GLU A 165 -8.45 8.62 16.32
CA GLU A 165 -8.89 8.30 17.68
C GLU A 165 -10.41 8.05 17.77
N ALA A 166 -11.18 8.71 16.94
CA ALA A 166 -12.62 8.52 16.84
C ALA A 166 -13.04 7.37 15.90
N HIS A 167 -12.10 6.57 15.42
CA HIS A 167 -12.31 5.48 14.45
C HIS A 167 -13.07 5.91 13.18
N ARG A 168 -12.86 7.17 12.75
CA ARG A 168 -13.36 7.70 11.47
C ARG A 168 -12.31 7.66 10.36
N THR A 169 -11.12 7.23 10.69
CA THR A 169 -10.04 6.88 9.77
C THR A 169 -9.50 5.54 10.22
N THR A 170 -9.68 4.52 9.42
CA THR A 170 -9.38 3.10 9.69
C THR A 170 -8.44 2.54 8.63
N ASP A 171 -7.86 1.37 8.88
CA ASP A 171 -6.91 0.67 8.00
C ASP A 171 -7.63 -0.41 7.18
N ASP A 172 -8.50 -0.03 6.28
CA ASP A 172 -9.40 -0.96 5.60
C ASP A 172 -9.05 -1.22 4.12
N HIS A 173 -8.07 -0.52 3.55
CA HIS A 173 -7.72 -0.74 2.15
C HIS A 173 -6.29 -0.36 1.80
N VAL A 174 -5.73 -1.06 0.78
CA VAL A 174 -4.41 -0.80 0.21
C VAL A 174 -4.54 -0.50 -1.28
N MET A 175 -3.90 0.57 -1.75
CA MET A 175 -3.78 0.93 -3.16
C MET A 175 -2.36 1.38 -3.49
N GLU A 176 -2.06 1.50 -4.77
CA GLU A 176 -0.79 2.03 -5.25
C GLU A 176 -0.98 3.45 -5.80
N ILE A 177 -0.32 4.44 -5.21
CA ILE A 177 -0.24 5.79 -5.78
C ILE A 177 0.84 5.78 -6.86
N VAL A 178 0.45 6.05 -8.12
CA VAL A 178 1.32 5.95 -9.28
C VAL A 178 1.62 7.28 -9.96
N GLY A 179 0.93 8.36 -9.56
CA GLY A 179 1.13 9.65 -10.22
C GLY A 179 0.48 10.83 -9.54
N LEU A 180 0.76 12.01 -10.09
CA LEU A 180 0.20 13.30 -9.67
C LEU A 180 -0.67 13.88 -10.77
N ALA A 181 -1.78 14.50 -10.39
CA ALA A 181 -2.65 15.23 -11.28
C ALA A 181 -3.09 16.56 -10.63
N HIS A 182 -3.59 17.48 -11.44
CA HIS A 182 -4.21 18.73 -10.98
C HIS A 182 -5.54 18.92 -11.71
N ASP A 183 -6.52 19.45 -10.99
CA ASP A 183 -7.75 19.87 -11.62
C ASP A 183 -7.60 21.25 -12.31
N GLN A 184 -8.67 21.73 -12.94
CA GLN A 184 -8.71 23.03 -13.61
C GLN A 184 -8.49 24.24 -12.66
N HIS A 185 -8.58 24.03 -11.35
CA HIS A 185 -8.35 25.05 -10.32
C HIS A 185 -6.96 24.92 -9.68
N GLY A 186 -6.11 24.03 -10.17
CA GLY A 186 -4.77 23.77 -9.66
C GLY A 186 -4.74 22.92 -8.38
N ARG A 187 -5.87 22.35 -7.93
CA ARG A 187 -5.89 21.47 -6.78
C ARG A 187 -5.23 20.13 -7.13
N ARG A 188 -4.35 19.66 -6.24
CA ARG A 188 -3.61 18.40 -6.43
C ARG A 188 -4.50 17.19 -6.17
N PHE A 189 -4.30 16.19 -7.01
CA PHE A 189 -4.82 14.83 -6.86
C PHE A 189 -3.70 13.82 -7.01
N PHE A 190 -3.86 12.68 -6.37
CA PHE A 190 -3.01 11.51 -6.52
C PHE A 190 -3.73 10.49 -7.40
N LEU A 191 -3.07 10.06 -8.48
CA LEU A 191 -3.55 8.97 -9.31
C LEU A 191 -3.22 7.65 -8.62
N CYS A 192 -4.23 6.87 -8.29
CA CYS A 192 -4.11 5.60 -7.60
C CYS A 192 -4.61 4.45 -8.48
N LYS A 193 -3.91 3.32 -8.42
CA LYS A 193 -4.34 2.04 -8.99
C LYS A 193 -5.00 1.22 -7.90
N ASN A 194 -6.25 0.83 -8.13
CA ASN A 194 -7.01 -0.05 -7.24
C ASN A 194 -7.00 -1.50 -7.75
N SER A 195 -7.26 -2.46 -6.86
CA SER A 195 -7.33 -3.90 -7.15
C SER A 195 -8.72 -4.41 -7.55
N TRP A 196 -9.71 -3.51 -7.72
CA TRP A 196 -11.11 -3.88 -7.99
C TRP A 196 -11.46 -4.04 -9.48
N GLY A 197 -10.47 -4.38 -10.29
CA GLY A 197 -10.66 -4.57 -11.74
C GLY A 197 -10.80 -3.25 -12.49
N THR A 198 -11.22 -3.34 -13.76
CA THR A 198 -11.17 -2.24 -14.73
C THR A 198 -12.54 -1.65 -15.08
N ALA A 199 -13.59 -1.96 -14.31
CA ALA A 199 -14.96 -1.61 -14.64
C ALA A 199 -15.31 -0.11 -14.50
N ASN A 200 -14.48 0.69 -13.81
CA ASN A 200 -14.69 2.12 -13.70
C ASN A 200 -14.24 2.86 -14.97
N ARG A 201 -14.61 4.16 -15.09
CA ARG A 201 -14.28 4.97 -16.29
C ARG A 201 -12.79 5.21 -16.56
N TYR A 202 -11.92 4.89 -15.58
CA TYR A 202 -10.46 5.03 -15.68
C TYR A 202 -9.74 3.69 -15.64
N HIS A 203 -10.42 2.59 -16.01
CA HIS A 203 -9.83 1.25 -16.15
C HIS A 203 -9.08 0.77 -14.88
N GLY A 204 -9.70 0.96 -13.71
CA GLY A 204 -9.15 0.54 -12.41
C GLY A 204 -8.33 1.62 -11.69
N PHE A 205 -8.07 2.74 -12.35
CA PHE A 205 -7.44 3.89 -11.71
C PHE A 205 -8.49 4.84 -11.13
N MET A 206 -8.07 5.66 -10.17
CA MET A 206 -8.89 6.71 -9.58
C MET A 206 -8.03 7.84 -9.03
N PHE A 207 -8.65 8.99 -8.79
CA PHE A 207 -7.97 10.19 -8.30
C PHE A 207 -8.41 10.48 -6.87
N LEU A 208 -7.46 10.50 -5.93
CA LEU A 208 -7.67 10.92 -4.55
C LEU A 208 -7.23 12.38 -4.39
N SER A 209 -8.09 13.23 -3.82
CA SER A 209 -7.69 14.61 -3.53
C SER A 209 -6.55 14.64 -2.50
N GLU A 210 -5.75 15.71 -2.51
CA GLU A 210 -4.68 15.89 -1.51
C GLU A 210 -5.24 15.84 -0.09
N ASN A 211 -6.39 16.47 0.17
CA ASN A 211 -7.03 16.44 1.47
C ASN A 211 -7.52 15.04 1.86
N TYR A 212 -7.99 14.25 0.89
CA TYR A 212 -8.34 12.86 1.13
C TYR A 212 -7.13 12.06 1.61
N VAL A 213 -6.02 12.12 0.87
CA VAL A 213 -4.78 11.43 1.24
C VAL A 213 -4.27 11.92 2.60
N ARG A 214 -4.25 13.23 2.84
CA ARG A 214 -3.87 13.80 4.15
C ARG A 214 -4.69 13.26 5.32
N MET A 215 -6.00 13.12 5.13
CA MET A 215 -6.92 12.72 6.20
C MET A 215 -6.95 11.22 6.41
N LYS A 216 -7.02 10.45 5.31
CA LYS A 216 -7.40 9.05 5.30
C LYS A 216 -6.22 8.07 5.23
N THR A 217 -5.00 8.55 5.07
CA THR A 217 -3.82 7.68 5.09
C THR A 217 -3.57 7.13 6.49
N ILE A 218 -3.43 5.85 6.64
CA ILE A 218 -2.92 5.19 7.86
C ILE A 218 -1.41 5.10 7.77
N ALA A 219 -0.90 4.52 6.69
CA ALA A 219 0.53 4.38 6.44
C ALA A 219 0.84 4.48 4.95
N VAL A 220 2.10 4.70 4.63
CA VAL A 220 2.64 4.56 3.29
C VAL A 220 3.94 3.77 3.33
N VAL A 221 4.15 2.91 2.32
CA VAL A 221 5.44 2.30 2.06
C VAL A 221 5.98 2.88 0.76
N LEU A 222 7.18 3.38 0.81
CA LEU A 222 7.83 4.02 -0.33
C LEU A 222 9.32 3.69 -0.36
N ARG A 223 9.94 3.83 -1.53
CA ARG A 223 11.37 3.64 -1.67
C ARG A 223 12.10 4.61 -0.73
N ASP A 224 13.05 4.06 0.04
CA ASP A 224 13.85 4.88 0.96
C ASP A 224 14.82 5.78 0.17
N ILE A 225 14.35 6.96 -0.17
CA ILE A 225 15.17 8.03 -0.73
C ILE A 225 15.78 8.90 0.40
N TYR A 226 15.59 8.51 1.68
CA TYR A 226 15.84 9.33 2.87
C TYR A 226 16.92 8.80 3.80
N SER A 227 17.53 7.65 3.54
CA SER A 227 18.71 7.17 4.28
C SER A 227 19.92 8.13 4.17
N SER A 228 19.82 9.15 3.31
CA SER A 228 20.71 10.30 3.31
C SER A 228 20.21 11.37 4.29
N PRO A 229 21.02 11.83 5.30
CA PRO A 229 20.62 12.79 6.33
C PRO A 229 20.12 14.15 5.82
N LYS A 230 20.14 14.38 4.51
CA LYS A 230 19.80 15.68 3.88
C LYS A 230 18.31 15.88 3.59
N CYS A 231 17.43 14.94 3.91
CA CYS A 231 16.01 15.02 3.53
C CYS A 231 15.02 15.11 4.71
N LEU A 232 15.50 15.06 5.96
CA LEU A 232 14.65 15.14 7.16
C LEU A 232 14.49 16.58 7.72
N PHE A 233 15.04 17.59 7.03
CA PHE A 233 14.91 19.00 7.44
C PHE A 233 14.45 19.89 6.29
#